data_2b3cb653688ff25268ff7a5cb57be6d7
#
_entry.id   2b3cb653688ff25268ff7a5cb57be6d7
#
_cell.length_a   1.000
_cell.length_b   1.000
_cell.length_c   1.000
_cell.angle_alpha   90.00
_cell.angle_beta   90.00
_cell.angle_gamma   90.00
#
_symmetry.space_group_name_H-M   'P 1'
#
loop_
_entity.id
_entity.type
_entity.pdbx_description
1 polymer ?
#
loop_
_entity_poly.entity_id
_entity_poly.type
_entity_poly.pdbx_seq_one_letter_code
_entity_poly.pdbx_strand_id
1 'polypeptide(L)'
;MSPTEFTFKLTVPRDPRMAAIVADVAGHAVSYAEIEAAAGADFITRVSTAAVVALEAPGLPALQVVVTGDAASVTFAFDAASVSANRS
;
A
#
# COMPACT_ATOMS: atom_id res chain seq x y z
N MET A 1 18.89 5.69 16.89
CA MET A 1 18.15 6.29 15.77
C MET A 1 16.93 5.45 15.46
N SER A 2 15.79 6.06 15.45
CA SER A 2 14.55 5.35 15.15
C SER A 2 14.32 5.33 13.65
N PRO A 3 14.13 4.16 13.04
CA PRO A 3 13.88 4.10 11.60
C PRO A 3 12.43 4.51 11.32
N THR A 4 12.22 5.81 11.12
CA THR A 4 10.91 6.31 10.73
C THR A 4 10.70 6.27 9.22
N GLU A 5 11.79 6.08 8.47
CA GLU A 5 11.73 6.01 7.01
C GLU A 5 11.99 4.60 6.53
N PHE A 6 11.21 4.17 5.56
CA PHE A 6 11.41 2.88 4.93
C PHE A 6 10.90 2.92 3.49
N THR A 7 11.45 2.05 2.66
CA THR A 7 11.00 1.87 1.28
C THR A 7 11.16 0.40 0.92
N PHE A 8 10.12 -0.21 0.38
CA PHE A 8 10.27 -1.54 -0.20
C PHE A 8 9.35 -1.67 -1.41
N LYS A 9 9.65 -2.65 -2.24
CA LYS A 9 8.90 -2.93 -3.45
C LYS A 9 8.27 -4.30 -3.35
N LEU A 10 7.03 -4.39 -3.80
CA LEU A 10 6.29 -5.63 -3.86
C LEU A 10 5.90 -5.87 -5.30
N THR A 11 6.28 -7.02 -5.85
CA THR A 11 5.88 -7.40 -7.20
C THR A 11 4.88 -8.53 -7.11
N VAL A 12 3.72 -8.35 -7.71
CA VAL A 12 2.65 -9.35 -7.69
C VAL A 12 2.19 -9.64 -9.12
N PRO A 13 1.77 -10.88 -9.40
CA PRO A 13 1.12 -11.17 -10.68
C PRO A 13 -0.09 -10.27 -10.87
N ARG A 14 -0.35 -9.87 -12.10
CA ARG A 14 -1.49 -8.98 -12.40
C ARG A 14 -2.77 -9.83 -12.44
N ASP A 15 -3.21 -10.23 -11.25
CA ASP A 15 -4.40 -11.04 -11.01
C ASP A 15 -5.18 -10.36 -9.90
N PRO A 16 -6.47 -10.04 -10.10
CA PRO A 16 -7.27 -9.34 -9.07
C PRO A 16 -7.27 -10.04 -7.70
N ARG A 17 -7.04 -11.35 -7.65
CA ARG A 17 -6.94 -12.07 -6.38
C ARG A 17 -5.76 -11.62 -5.53
N MET A 18 -4.77 -11.00 -6.14
CA MET A 18 -3.59 -10.49 -5.44
C MET A 18 -3.90 -9.24 -4.61
N ALA A 19 -5.08 -8.64 -4.79
CA ALA A 19 -5.49 -7.49 -3.98
C ALA A 19 -5.51 -7.82 -2.49
N ALA A 20 -5.86 -9.04 -2.12
CA ALA A 20 -5.87 -9.47 -0.72
C ALA A 20 -4.46 -9.44 -0.12
N ILE A 21 -3.44 -9.83 -0.90
CA ILE A 21 -2.04 -9.79 -0.46
C ILE A 21 -1.59 -8.34 -0.27
N VAL A 22 -1.95 -7.46 -1.20
CA VAL A 22 -1.61 -6.05 -1.09
C VAL A 22 -2.29 -5.44 0.15
N ALA A 23 -3.54 -5.80 0.42
CA ALA A 23 -4.25 -5.34 1.61
C ALA A 23 -3.58 -5.84 2.90
N ASP A 24 -3.10 -7.08 2.92
CA ASP A 24 -2.37 -7.61 4.07
C ASP A 24 -1.10 -6.80 4.33
N VAL A 25 -0.36 -6.47 3.28
CA VAL A 25 0.84 -5.65 3.39
C VAL A 25 0.48 -4.26 3.93
N ALA A 26 -0.64 -3.69 3.48
CA ALA A 26 -1.13 -2.41 4.01
C ALA A 26 -1.44 -2.50 5.50
N GLY A 27 -2.04 -3.60 5.95
CA GLY A 27 -2.30 -3.84 7.36
C GLY A 27 -1.03 -3.87 8.20
N HIS A 28 0.01 -4.54 7.70
CA HIS A 28 1.30 -4.57 8.37
C HIS A 28 1.95 -3.19 8.41
N ALA A 29 1.85 -2.43 7.32
CA ALA A 29 2.39 -1.07 7.27
C ALA A 29 1.69 -0.15 8.26
N VAL A 30 0.37 -0.28 8.40
CA VAL A 30 -0.42 0.48 9.37
C VAL A 30 0.04 0.18 10.80
N SER A 31 0.23 -1.10 11.13
CA SER A 31 0.71 -1.50 12.45
C SER A 31 2.12 -1.00 12.71
N TYR A 32 2.99 -1.13 11.73
CA TYR A 32 4.39 -0.71 11.87
C TYR A 32 4.49 0.81 12.08
N ALA A 33 3.66 1.55 11.36
CA ALA A 33 3.66 3.02 11.43
C ALA A 33 2.84 3.57 12.59
N GLU A 34 2.14 2.71 13.33
CA GLU A 34 1.30 3.09 14.45
C GLU A 34 0.22 4.10 14.06
N ILE A 35 -0.39 3.87 12.90
CA ILE A 35 -1.47 4.72 12.40
C ILE A 35 -2.72 4.44 13.24
N GLU A 36 -3.47 5.49 13.58
CA GLU A 36 -4.70 5.39 14.35
C GLU A 36 -5.69 4.41 13.68
N ALA A 37 -6.45 3.66 14.48
CA ALA A 37 -7.27 2.56 13.99
C ALA A 37 -8.27 2.98 12.90
N ALA A 38 -8.97 4.09 13.08
CA ALA A 38 -9.95 4.53 12.09
C ALA A 38 -9.28 4.96 10.78
N ALA A 39 -8.19 5.72 10.88
CA ALA A 39 -7.42 6.16 9.72
C ALA A 39 -6.76 4.97 9.03
N GLY A 40 -6.30 3.99 9.80
CA GLY A 40 -5.69 2.77 9.27
C GLY A 40 -6.68 1.92 8.50
N ALA A 41 -7.88 1.74 9.02
CA ALA A 41 -8.93 0.99 8.35
C ALA A 41 -9.32 1.65 7.02
N ASP A 42 -9.46 2.97 7.02
CA ASP A 42 -9.77 3.72 5.80
C ASP A 42 -8.64 3.57 4.78
N PHE A 43 -7.40 3.67 5.23
CA PHE A 43 -6.23 3.51 4.37
C PHE A 43 -6.20 2.12 3.71
N ILE A 44 -6.41 1.06 4.50
CA ILE A 44 -6.43 -0.32 3.99
C ILE A 44 -7.53 -0.47 2.92
N THR A 45 -8.70 0.11 3.16
CA THR A 45 -9.80 0.07 2.19
C THR A 45 -9.41 0.78 0.90
N ARG A 46 -8.79 1.96 0.99
CA ARG A 46 -8.37 2.70 -0.20
C ARG A 46 -7.27 1.99 -0.96
N VAL A 47 -6.32 1.38 -0.24
CA VAL A 47 -5.25 0.59 -0.87
C VAL A 47 -5.86 -0.62 -1.58
N SER A 48 -6.80 -1.30 -0.95
CA SER A 48 -7.45 -2.48 -1.55
C SER A 48 -8.19 -2.09 -2.83
N THR A 49 -8.92 -0.99 -2.82
CA THR A 49 -9.65 -0.51 -4.00
C THR A 49 -8.68 -0.12 -5.13
N ALA A 50 -7.62 0.60 -4.79
CA ALA A 50 -6.62 0.99 -5.79
C ALA A 50 -5.89 -0.23 -6.35
N ALA A 51 -5.63 -1.23 -5.52
CA ALA A 51 -4.98 -2.47 -5.96
C ALA A 51 -5.85 -3.22 -6.96
N VAL A 52 -7.15 -3.33 -6.70
CA VAL A 52 -8.08 -4.00 -7.64
C VAL A 52 -8.07 -3.29 -8.99
N VAL A 53 -8.18 -1.97 -8.98
CA VAL A 53 -8.16 -1.17 -10.23
C VAL A 53 -6.84 -1.38 -10.97
N ALA A 54 -5.72 -1.32 -10.28
CA ALA A 54 -4.40 -1.49 -10.90
C ALA A 54 -4.21 -2.90 -11.47
N LEU A 55 -4.67 -3.92 -10.75
CA LEU A 55 -4.54 -5.30 -11.19
C LEU A 55 -5.42 -5.63 -12.37
N GLU A 56 -6.55 -4.96 -12.51
CA GLU A 56 -7.47 -5.15 -13.64
C GLU A 56 -7.09 -4.31 -14.86
N ALA A 57 -6.23 -3.32 -14.69
CA ALA A 57 -5.80 -2.47 -15.79
C ALA A 57 -4.89 -3.24 -16.73
N PRO A 58 -4.96 -2.98 -18.07
CA PRO A 58 -4.03 -3.62 -19.00
C PRO A 58 -2.61 -3.12 -18.77
N GLY A 59 -1.63 -4.00 -18.98
CA GLY A 59 -0.23 -3.62 -18.78
C GLY A 59 0.66 -4.84 -18.71
N LEU A 60 1.79 -4.70 -18.06
CA LEU A 60 2.76 -5.77 -17.86
C LEU A 60 2.14 -6.93 -17.07
N PRO A 61 2.66 -8.16 -17.23
CA PRO A 61 2.11 -9.32 -16.51
C PRO A 61 2.24 -9.23 -14.98
N ALA A 62 3.11 -8.37 -14.49
CA ALA A 62 3.28 -8.16 -13.05
C ALA A 62 3.04 -6.69 -12.70
N LEU A 63 2.46 -6.47 -11.52
CA LEU A 63 2.28 -5.13 -10.95
C LEU A 63 3.35 -4.90 -9.91
N GLN A 64 4.04 -3.78 -9.99
CA GLN A 64 4.99 -3.37 -8.96
C GLN A 64 4.34 -2.33 -8.05
N VAL A 65 4.35 -2.61 -6.76
CA VAL A 65 3.84 -1.70 -5.74
C VAL A 65 5.04 -1.20 -4.94
N VAL A 66 5.20 0.10 -4.86
CA VAL A 66 6.26 0.70 -4.06
C VAL A 66 5.65 1.26 -2.78
N VAL A 67 6.16 0.80 -1.64
CA VAL A 67 5.68 1.23 -0.34
C VAL A 67 6.76 2.08 0.30
N THR A 68 6.41 3.32 0.61
CA THR A 68 7.33 4.25 1.28
C THR A 68 6.70 4.78 2.55
N GLY A 69 7.53 5.02 3.54
CA GLY A 69 7.09 5.64 4.76
C GLY A 69 8.12 6.62 5.28
N ASP A 70 7.64 7.67 5.93
CA ASP A 70 8.49 8.64 6.60
C ASP A 70 7.85 9.03 7.94
N ALA A 71 8.37 10.08 8.57
CA ALA A 71 7.86 10.52 9.88
C ALA A 71 6.41 11.04 9.80
N ALA A 72 5.94 11.41 8.61
CA ALA A 72 4.64 12.05 8.43
C ALA A 72 3.58 11.13 7.84
N SER A 73 3.96 10.18 6.98
CA SER A 73 2.97 9.41 6.22
C SER A 73 3.51 8.07 5.72
N VAL A 74 2.59 7.22 5.29
CA VAL A 74 2.88 5.98 4.57
C VAL A 74 2.16 6.05 3.23
N THR A 75 2.84 5.67 2.16
CA THR A 75 2.30 5.74 0.80
C THR A 75 2.47 4.42 0.08
N PHE A 76 1.40 3.95 -0.56
CA PHE A 76 1.43 2.84 -1.51
C PHE A 76 1.30 3.43 -2.92
N ALA A 77 2.32 3.24 -3.75
CA ALA A 77 2.31 3.72 -5.12
C ALA A 77 2.13 2.55 -6.08
N PHE A 78 1.13 2.65 -6.92
CA PHE A 78 0.87 1.73 -8.02
C PHE A 78 1.33 2.39 -9.32
N ASP A 79 1.09 1.76 -10.47
CA ASP A 79 1.57 2.29 -11.75
C ASP A 79 1.15 3.74 -12.01
N ALA A 80 -0.14 4.05 -11.81
CA ALA A 80 -0.68 5.37 -12.14
C ALA A 80 -1.40 6.05 -10.98
N ALA A 81 -1.36 5.44 -9.79
CA ALA A 81 -2.10 5.94 -8.63
C ALA A 81 -1.31 5.74 -7.37
N SER A 82 -1.59 6.51 -6.36
CA SER A 82 -1.00 6.31 -5.04
C SER A 82 -2.03 6.56 -3.94
N VAL A 83 -1.83 5.90 -2.81
CA VAL A 83 -2.69 6.03 -1.63
C VAL A 83 -1.80 6.33 -0.45
N SER A 84 -2.12 7.35 0.31
CA SER A 84 -1.32 7.76 1.46
C SER A 84 -2.18 7.85 2.72
N ALA A 85 -1.55 7.63 3.86
CA ALA A 85 -2.15 7.88 5.15
C ALA A 85 -1.15 8.64 6.03
N ASN A 86 -1.64 9.60 6.78
CA ASN A 86 -0.82 10.34 7.72
C ASN A 86 -0.60 9.53 8.98
N ARG A 87 0.60 9.60 9.51
CA ARG A 87 0.91 9.00 10.81
C ARG A 87 0.38 9.91 11.91
N SER A 88 -0.06 9.28 12.98
CA SER A 88 -0.57 10.01 14.14
C SER A 88 0.55 10.57 14.99
#